data_0d7cdfb20db7611eea68a4453a0c384e
#
_entry.id   0d7cdfb20db7611eea68a4453a0c384e
#
_cell.length_a   1.000
_cell.length_b   1.000
_cell.length_c   1.000
_cell.angle_alpha   90.00
_cell.angle_beta   90.00
_cell.angle_gamma   90.00
#
_symmetry.space_group_name_H-M   'P 1'
#
loop_
_entity.id
_entity.type
_entity.pdbx_description
1 polymer ?
#
loop_
_entity_poly.entity_id
_entity_poly.type
_entity_poly.pdbx_seq_one_letter_code
_entity_poly.pdbx_strand_id
1 'polypeptide(L)'
;MIKKLSKRICWIITIALSIIVVGIILLFTILNYRNTINTATIMMDRFTNRDIKKNVDGNKKIEVDKPTIEGVYYVQIEDSHVISNSNIVQDKTIEEYALKVSKKHNESGIIGNYIYKVRRIKENQTNVMLIENEEAISHSQKIIITAIIISGVSLIIIYIIAKKISKFIVQPVEETFEKQKQFISDASHELKTPLAVIEANADVLEGEVGKNKWMDYIQNEIQSMDKLINELLLLTKIENVDNIQERKIFDVSKETEMTISMFESMAYERNVKLSSKIQENIMVNGNKEDIEHILSTLIDNAIKHTESGNEVIVELSKEKNELIIQVKNEGKEIPEKERKKIFERFYRIDKSRNRNEKRYGLGLAIAKSTVKKYNGNIKVLYKDGFTIFKVNLQI
;
A
#
# COMPACT_ATOMS: atom_id res chain seq x y z
N MET A 1 -3.40 -11.33 -5.79
CA MET A 1 -2.79 -10.05 -6.19
C MET A 1 -3.85 -9.00 -6.47
N ILE A 2 -4.83 -9.28 -7.29
CA ILE A 2 -5.93 -8.40 -7.74
C ILE A 2 -6.79 -7.89 -6.58
N LYS A 3 -7.21 -8.74 -5.62
CA LYS A 3 -7.96 -8.34 -4.41
C LYS A 3 -7.21 -7.31 -3.55
N LYS A 4 -5.86 -7.41 -3.47
CA LYS A 4 -5.02 -6.41 -2.77
C LYS A 4 -4.98 -5.08 -3.53
N LEU A 5 -4.94 -5.13 -4.85
CA LEU A 5 -4.96 -3.94 -5.72
C LEU A 5 -6.29 -3.20 -5.59
N SER A 6 -7.41 -3.92 -5.70
CA SER A 6 -8.75 -3.34 -5.51
C SER A 6 -8.90 -2.66 -4.15
N LYS A 7 -8.47 -3.29 -3.05
CA LYS A 7 -8.47 -2.66 -1.73
C LYS A 7 -7.64 -1.38 -1.67
N ARG A 8 -6.43 -1.38 -2.25
CA ARG A 8 -5.57 -0.19 -2.28
C ARG A 8 -6.20 0.96 -3.06
N ILE A 9 -6.73 0.68 -4.24
CA ILE A 9 -7.42 1.69 -5.07
C ILE A 9 -8.63 2.26 -4.32
N CYS A 10 -9.46 1.40 -3.71
CA CYS A 10 -10.60 1.82 -2.90
C CYS A 10 -10.17 2.76 -1.77
N TRP A 11 -9.12 2.43 -1.01
CA TRP A 11 -8.62 3.28 0.06
C TRP A 11 -8.06 4.62 -0.43
N ILE A 12 -7.30 4.61 -1.53
CA ILE A 12 -6.74 5.85 -2.11
C ILE A 12 -7.88 6.80 -2.52
N ILE A 13 -8.88 6.29 -3.23
CA ILE A 13 -10.04 7.10 -3.67
C ILE A 13 -10.82 7.62 -2.46
N THR A 14 -11.09 6.76 -1.46
CA THR A 14 -11.82 7.14 -0.25
C THR A 14 -11.10 8.24 0.51
N ILE A 15 -9.79 8.09 0.75
CA ILE A 15 -8.99 9.10 1.49
C ILE A 15 -8.94 10.42 0.72
N ALA A 16 -8.65 10.39 -0.59
CA ALA A 16 -8.54 11.60 -1.41
C ALA A 16 -9.85 12.41 -1.43
N LEU A 17 -10.99 11.75 -1.67
CA LEU A 17 -12.29 12.42 -1.67
C LEU A 17 -12.73 12.88 -0.28
N SER A 18 -12.42 12.11 0.77
CA SER A 18 -12.73 12.48 2.14
C SER A 18 -12.00 13.75 2.58
N ILE A 19 -10.71 13.90 2.24
CA ILE A 19 -9.94 15.11 2.54
C ILE A 19 -10.58 16.34 1.89
N ILE A 20 -11.00 16.23 0.64
CA ILE A 20 -11.64 17.34 -0.09
C ILE A 20 -12.96 17.75 0.56
N VAL A 21 -13.85 16.79 0.83
CA VAL A 21 -15.17 17.06 1.40
C VAL A 21 -15.07 17.64 2.82
N VAL A 22 -14.23 17.02 3.67
CA VAL A 22 -14.01 17.53 5.04
C VAL A 22 -13.39 18.92 5.01
N GLY A 23 -12.44 19.17 4.11
CA GLY A 23 -11.82 20.49 3.93
C GLY A 23 -12.82 21.56 3.54
N ILE A 24 -13.74 21.27 2.60
CA ILE A 24 -14.81 22.20 2.19
C ILE A 24 -15.76 22.50 3.35
N ILE A 25 -16.20 21.47 4.09
CA ILE A 25 -17.12 21.63 5.22
C ILE A 25 -16.45 22.44 6.34
N LEU A 26 -15.19 22.18 6.63
CA LEU A 26 -14.42 22.90 7.62
C LEU A 26 -14.25 24.36 7.24
N LEU A 27 -13.89 24.64 5.99
CA LEU A 27 -13.79 26.01 5.46
C LEU A 27 -15.13 26.77 5.59
N PHE A 28 -16.22 26.12 5.17
CA PHE A 28 -17.56 26.70 5.26
C PHE A 28 -17.94 27.02 6.73
N THR A 29 -17.65 26.13 7.66
CA THR A 29 -17.91 26.32 9.09
C THR A 29 -17.10 27.48 9.65
N ILE A 30 -15.81 27.58 9.29
CA ILE A 30 -14.94 28.71 9.71
C ILE A 30 -15.46 30.04 9.15
N LEU A 31 -15.84 30.08 7.87
CA LEU A 31 -16.36 31.29 7.25
C LEU A 31 -17.67 31.73 7.90
N ASN A 32 -18.57 30.80 8.20
CA ASN A 32 -19.82 31.10 8.89
C ASN A 32 -19.59 31.65 10.31
N TYR A 33 -18.71 31.02 11.08
CA TYR A 33 -18.31 31.47 12.40
C TYR A 33 -17.75 32.92 12.37
N ARG A 34 -16.82 33.18 11.42
CA ARG A 34 -16.26 34.54 11.23
C ARG A 34 -17.30 35.53 10.81
N ASN A 35 -18.25 35.17 9.96
CA ASN A 35 -19.33 36.07 9.54
C ASN A 35 -20.26 36.44 10.68
N THR A 36 -20.59 35.49 11.57
CA THR A 36 -21.38 35.73 12.77
C THR A 36 -20.73 36.78 13.66
N ILE A 37 -19.43 36.62 13.94
CA ILE A 37 -18.67 37.60 14.77
C ILE A 37 -18.58 38.98 14.07
N ASN A 38 -18.26 38.99 12.78
CA ASN A 38 -18.13 40.25 12.03
C ASN A 38 -19.42 41.03 12.01
N THR A 39 -20.56 40.39 11.80
CA THR A 39 -21.87 41.06 11.78
C THR A 39 -22.16 41.71 13.15
N ALA A 40 -21.93 40.99 14.22
CA ALA A 40 -22.10 41.51 15.57
C ALA A 40 -21.13 42.68 15.88
N THR A 41 -19.86 42.56 15.47
CA THR A 41 -18.86 43.62 15.70
C THR A 41 -19.14 44.88 14.87
N ILE A 42 -19.69 44.77 13.66
CA ILE A 42 -20.14 45.93 12.86
C ILE A 42 -21.33 46.62 13.55
N MET A 43 -22.25 45.86 14.12
CA MET A 43 -23.33 46.44 14.92
C MET A 43 -22.79 47.19 16.13
N MET A 44 -21.85 46.62 16.86
CA MET A 44 -21.19 47.27 17.99
C MET A 44 -20.52 48.60 17.61
N ASP A 45 -19.82 48.64 16.45
CA ASP A 45 -19.18 49.87 15.97
C ASP A 45 -20.20 50.96 15.60
N ARG A 46 -21.33 50.59 15.02
CA ARG A 46 -22.40 51.53 14.69
C ARG A 46 -23.00 52.15 15.94
N PHE A 47 -23.17 51.38 17.01
CA PHE A 47 -23.63 51.90 18.30
C PHE A 47 -22.63 52.88 18.91
N THR A 48 -21.36 52.48 18.98
CA THR A 48 -20.29 53.31 19.55
C THR A 48 -20.11 54.63 18.76
N ASN A 49 -20.20 54.62 17.45
CA ASN A 49 -20.04 55.84 16.62
C ASN A 49 -21.25 56.77 16.67
N ARG A 50 -22.47 56.27 16.90
CA ARG A 50 -23.65 57.12 17.08
C ARG A 50 -23.56 57.92 18.36
N ASP A 51 -23.07 57.31 19.42
CA ASP A 51 -22.96 57.97 20.71
C ASP A 51 -21.86 59.06 20.73
N ILE A 52 -20.75 58.83 20.00
CA ILE A 52 -19.68 59.81 19.82
C ILE A 52 -20.18 61.06 19.05
N LYS A 53 -21.00 60.87 17.98
CA LYS A 53 -21.54 62.01 17.21
C LYS A 53 -22.55 62.86 17.95
N LYS A 54 -23.36 62.28 18.84
CA LYS A 54 -24.28 63.06 19.71
C LYS A 54 -23.57 63.92 20.74
N ASN A 55 -22.35 63.57 21.09
CA ASN A 55 -21.57 64.23 22.15
C ASN A 55 -20.65 65.38 21.64
N VAL A 56 -20.54 65.61 20.32
CA VAL A 56 -19.69 66.68 19.77
C VAL A 56 -20.44 68.02 19.64
N ASP A 57 -21.77 68.04 19.69
CA ASP A 57 -22.59 69.23 19.39
C ASP A 57 -23.08 70.01 20.62
N GLY A 58 -22.53 69.76 21.80
CA GLY A 58 -23.03 70.49 23.00
C GLY A 58 -22.02 70.65 24.13
N ASN A 59 -21.68 71.87 24.43
CA ASN A 59 -20.79 72.33 25.48
C ASN A 59 -21.36 72.07 26.91
N LYS A 60 -21.53 70.80 27.32
CA LYS A 60 -21.85 70.36 28.68
C LYS A 60 -21.04 69.16 29.08
N LYS A 61 -20.54 69.15 30.35
CA LYS A 61 -19.91 67.99 30.99
C LYS A 61 -20.69 66.71 30.66
N ILE A 62 -20.10 65.84 29.94
CA ILE A 62 -20.72 64.63 29.42
C ILE A 62 -20.75 63.62 30.56
N GLU A 63 -21.89 63.42 31.20
CA GLU A 63 -22.30 62.08 31.58
C GLU A 63 -22.51 61.31 30.31
N VAL A 64 -21.68 60.29 30.03
CA VAL A 64 -21.86 59.39 28.91
C VAL A 64 -23.24 58.75 29.07
N ASP A 65 -24.21 59.25 28.29
CA ASP A 65 -25.53 58.66 28.23
C ASP A 65 -25.34 57.26 27.60
N LYS A 66 -25.21 56.31 28.48
CA LYS A 66 -24.88 54.94 28.15
C LYS A 66 -26.08 54.36 27.37
N PRO A 67 -25.88 53.74 26.21
CA PRO A 67 -26.99 53.18 25.46
C PRO A 67 -27.65 52.09 26.31
N THR A 68 -28.82 52.36 26.82
CA THR A 68 -29.73 51.41 27.47
C THR A 68 -30.45 50.59 26.39
N ILE A 69 -29.68 49.80 25.62
CA ILE A 69 -30.27 48.87 24.69
C ILE A 69 -30.28 47.50 25.36
N GLU A 70 -31.42 46.89 25.45
CA GLU A 70 -31.63 45.57 26.02
C GLU A 70 -30.70 44.56 25.35
N GLY A 71 -29.93 43.76 26.11
CA GLY A 71 -28.99 42.80 25.60
C GLY A 71 -27.61 43.34 25.19
N VAL A 72 -27.33 44.67 25.34
CA VAL A 72 -26.00 45.23 25.05
C VAL A 72 -25.38 45.76 26.38
N TYR A 73 -24.22 45.23 26.70
CA TYR A 73 -23.48 45.56 27.92
C TYR A 73 -22.15 46.22 27.58
N TYR A 74 -21.89 47.35 28.21
CA TYR A 74 -20.65 48.09 28.04
C TYR A 74 -19.92 48.15 29.39
N VAL A 75 -18.74 47.59 29.46
CA VAL A 75 -17.93 47.48 30.69
C VAL A 75 -16.60 48.17 30.47
N GLN A 76 -16.29 49.15 31.34
CA GLN A 76 -15.00 49.81 31.36
C GLN A 76 -14.13 49.25 32.48
N ILE A 77 -12.93 48.85 32.11
CA ILE A 77 -11.95 48.20 32.99
C ILE A 77 -10.70 49.08 33.05
N GLU A 78 -10.23 49.40 34.25
CA GLU A 78 -8.97 50.09 34.51
C GLU A 78 -8.21 49.33 35.61
N ASP A 79 -6.94 49.13 35.43
CA ASP A 79 -6.07 48.37 36.34
C ASP A 79 -6.68 47.01 36.79
N SER A 80 -7.34 46.30 35.85
CA SER A 80 -8.02 45.03 36.12
C SER A 80 -9.26 45.12 37.04
N HIS A 81 -9.79 46.30 37.28
CA HIS A 81 -11.03 46.52 38.06
C HIS A 81 -12.09 47.15 37.17
N VAL A 82 -13.33 46.71 37.35
CA VAL A 82 -14.48 47.30 36.65
C VAL A 82 -14.81 48.65 37.25
N ILE A 83 -14.70 49.74 36.46
CA ILE A 83 -15.00 51.12 36.96
C ILE A 83 -16.45 51.50 36.68
N SER A 84 -16.98 51.07 35.56
CA SER A 84 -18.32 51.47 35.11
C SER A 84 -18.96 50.34 34.26
N ASN A 85 -20.25 50.08 34.56
CA ASN A 85 -21.09 49.16 33.78
C ASN A 85 -22.34 49.95 33.30
N SER A 86 -22.73 49.78 32.02
CA SER A 86 -23.78 50.58 31.38
C SER A 86 -25.21 50.15 31.71
N ASN A 87 -25.43 48.99 32.27
CA ASN A 87 -26.76 48.54 32.67
C ASN A 87 -26.87 48.35 34.17
N ILE A 88 -27.99 48.79 34.73
CA ILE A 88 -28.33 48.82 36.17
C ILE A 88 -28.37 47.40 36.78
N VAL A 89 -28.27 46.38 36.02
CA VAL A 89 -28.22 44.98 36.46
C VAL A 89 -26.78 44.64 36.84
N GLN A 90 -26.50 44.56 38.14
CA GLN A 90 -25.26 43.95 38.66
C GLN A 90 -25.24 42.47 38.38
N ASP A 91 -25.07 42.09 37.10
CA ASP A 91 -24.86 40.69 36.73
C ASP A 91 -23.37 40.39 36.85
N LYS A 92 -23.01 39.75 37.96
CA LYS A 92 -21.64 39.30 38.24
C LYS A 92 -21.04 38.48 37.10
N THR A 93 -21.89 37.82 36.32
CA THR A 93 -21.47 36.97 35.17
C THR A 93 -20.90 37.83 34.05
N ILE A 94 -21.50 39.01 33.78
CA ILE A 94 -21.05 39.93 32.72
C ILE A 94 -19.72 40.57 33.08
N GLU A 95 -19.56 40.96 34.35
CA GLU A 95 -18.29 41.52 34.84
C GLU A 95 -17.17 40.48 34.79
N GLU A 96 -17.43 39.25 35.20
CA GLU A 96 -16.48 38.14 35.08
C GLU A 96 -16.08 37.87 33.64
N TYR A 97 -17.05 37.85 32.72
CA TYR A 97 -16.79 37.69 31.30
C TYR A 97 -15.97 38.84 30.73
N ALA A 98 -16.29 40.09 31.09
CA ALA A 98 -15.55 41.27 30.65
C ALA A 98 -14.09 41.21 31.13
N LEU A 99 -13.85 40.88 32.39
CA LEU A 99 -12.51 40.71 32.96
C LEU A 99 -11.73 39.54 32.27
N LYS A 100 -12.41 38.47 31.95
CA LYS A 100 -11.80 37.33 31.29
C LYS A 100 -11.38 37.61 29.85
N VAL A 101 -12.20 38.36 29.08
CA VAL A 101 -11.90 38.71 27.71
C VAL A 101 -10.92 39.88 27.59
N SER A 102 -10.87 40.82 28.56
CA SER A 102 -9.89 41.92 28.56
C SER A 102 -8.44 41.41 28.60
N LYS A 103 -8.21 40.25 29.21
CA LYS A 103 -6.90 39.59 29.30
C LYS A 103 -6.53 38.79 28.03
N LYS A 104 -7.49 38.58 27.11
CA LYS A 104 -7.21 37.86 25.85
C LYS A 104 -6.58 38.76 24.81
N HIS A 105 -5.75 38.19 23.93
CA HIS A 105 -5.17 38.93 22.81
C HIS A 105 -6.17 39.25 21.69
N ASN A 106 -7.29 38.51 21.63
CA ASN A 106 -8.28 38.67 20.55
C ASN A 106 -9.19 39.87 20.82
N GLU A 107 -9.32 40.73 19.82
CA GLU A 107 -10.17 41.93 19.89
C GLU A 107 -11.68 41.62 19.82
N SER A 108 -12.09 40.45 19.35
CA SER A 108 -13.48 40.01 19.28
C SER A 108 -13.60 38.49 19.36
N GLY A 109 -14.77 37.99 19.76
CA GLY A 109 -15.03 36.55 19.85
C GLY A 109 -16.36 36.26 20.57
N ILE A 110 -16.51 35.01 21.01
CA ILE A 110 -17.68 34.53 21.75
C ILE A 110 -17.23 34.11 23.15
N ILE A 111 -18.04 34.46 24.17
CA ILE A 111 -17.90 33.98 25.53
C ILE A 111 -19.29 33.69 26.13
N GLY A 112 -19.59 32.43 26.47
CA GLY A 112 -20.95 32.02 26.85
C GLY A 112 -21.95 32.34 25.74
N ASN A 113 -23.04 33.01 26.07
CA ASN A 113 -24.07 33.46 25.13
C ASN A 113 -23.83 34.89 24.59
N TYR A 114 -22.62 35.42 24.77
CA TYR A 114 -22.28 36.78 24.39
C TYR A 114 -21.23 36.80 23.28
N ILE A 115 -21.42 37.71 22.32
CA ILE A 115 -20.37 38.11 21.39
C ILE A 115 -19.70 39.35 21.99
N TYR A 116 -18.38 39.33 22.09
CA TYR A 116 -17.63 40.42 22.69
C TYR A 116 -16.75 41.15 21.71
N LYS A 117 -16.51 42.43 21.99
CA LYS A 117 -15.50 43.27 21.36
C LYS A 117 -14.72 44.02 22.44
N VAL A 118 -13.37 43.93 22.33
CA VAL A 118 -12.46 44.61 23.26
C VAL A 118 -11.80 45.77 22.53
N ARG A 119 -11.84 46.96 23.11
CA ARG A 119 -11.16 48.17 22.61
C ARG A 119 -10.25 48.71 23.68
N ARG A 120 -8.95 48.67 23.46
CA ARG A 120 -7.94 49.25 24.34
C ARG A 120 -7.79 50.73 24.04
N ILE A 121 -7.99 51.61 25.06
CA ILE A 121 -7.92 53.06 24.91
C ILE A 121 -6.57 53.60 25.37
N LYS A 122 -6.05 53.08 26.47
CA LYS A 122 -4.74 53.39 27.07
C LYS A 122 -4.14 52.12 27.63
N GLU A 123 -2.85 52.15 28.02
CA GLU A 123 -2.18 50.96 28.58
C GLU A 123 -2.96 50.28 29.71
N ASN A 124 -3.64 51.04 30.54
CA ASN A 124 -4.39 50.52 31.71
C ASN A 124 -5.92 50.57 31.54
N GLN A 125 -6.44 51.08 30.39
CA GLN A 125 -7.88 51.30 30.23
C GLN A 125 -8.42 50.51 29.01
N THR A 126 -9.34 49.58 29.29
CA THR A 126 -9.95 48.71 28.28
C THR A 126 -11.46 48.78 28.34
N ASN A 127 -12.10 49.03 27.23
CA ASN A 127 -13.54 48.96 27.08
C ASN A 127 -13.94 47.61 26.47
N VAL A 128 -14.86 46.91 27.12
CA VAL A 128 -15.42 45.66 26.67
C VAL A 128 -16.90 45.84 26.38
N MET A 129 -17.30 45.56 25.17
CA MET A 129 -18.69 45.50 24.76
C MET A 129 -19.12 44.05 24.61
N LEU A 130 -20.24 43.67 25.23
CA LEU A 130 -20.84 42.37 25.14
C LEU A 130 -22.26 42.53 24.59
N ILE A 131 -22.60 41.77 23.56
CA ILE A 131 -23.97 41.69 23.03
C ILE A 131 -24.47 40.26 23.26
N GLU A 132 -25.59 40.20 23.98
CA GLU A 132 -26.32 38.93 24.07
C GLU A 132 -26.90 38.58 22.71
N ASN A 133 -26.48 37.43 22.17
CA ASN A 133 -26.90 36.97 20.85
C ASN A 133 -27.12 35.47 20.86
N GLU A 134 -28.00 35.04 21.72
CA GLU A 134 -28.32 33.62 21.93
C GLU A 134 -28.79 32.96 20.61
N GLU A 135 -29.61 33.68 19.82
CA GLU A 135 -30.09 33.17 18.54
C GLU A 135 -28.95 32.90 17.52
N ALA A 136 -28.01 33.87 17.35
CA ALA A 136 -26.91 33.70 16.41
C ALA A 136 -25.92 32.61 16.86
N ILE A 137 -25.70 32.49 18.17
CA ILE A 137 -24.85 31.44 18.76
C ILE A 137 -25.50 30.08 18.60
N SER A 138 -26.78 29.96 18.92
CA SER A 138 -27.57 28.73 18.72
C SER A 138 -27.62 28.34 17.25
N HIS A 139 -27.80 29.32 16.34
CA HIS A 139 -27.76 29.08 14.91
C HIS A 139 -26.38 28.54 14.43
N SER A 140 -25.28 29.12 14.93
CA SER A 140 -23.93 28.66 14.64
C SER A 140 -23.67 27.23 15.16
N GLN A 141 -24.15 26.89 16.35
CA GLN A 141 -24.06 25.54 16.90
C GLN A 141 -24.84 24.52 16.06
N LYS A 142 -26.08 24.89 15.65
CA LYS A 142 -26.87 24.03 14.73
C LYS A 142 -26.15 23.78 13.42
N ILE A 143 -25.48 24.79 12.83
CA ILE A 143 -24.67 24.64 11.61
C ILE A 143 -23.52 23.66 11.84
N ILE A 144 -22.83 23.73 12.97
CA ILE A 144 -21.74 22.81 13.29
C ILE A 144 -22.27 21.38 13.41
N ILE A 145 -23.36 21.16 14.12
CA ILE A 145 -23.96 19.84 14.27
C ILE A 145 -24.42 19.28 12.92
N THR A 146 -25.10 20.07 12.09
CA THR A 146 -25.53 19.64 10.76
C THR A 146 -24.34 19.35 9.85
N ALA A 147 -23.25 20.13 9.94
CA ALA A 147 -22.01 19.89 9.20
C ALA A 147 -21.36 18.55 9.58
N ILE A 148 -21.36 18.20 10.87
CA ILE A 148 -20.85 16.90 11.34
C ILE A 148 -21.71 15.74 10.78
N ILE A 149 -23.03 15.86 10.82
CA ILE A 149 -23.94 14.84 10.30
C ILE A 149 -23.75 14.67 8.79
N ILE A 150 -23.73 15.76 8.03
CA ILE A 150 -23.51 15.75 6.58
C ILE A 150 -22.16 15.13 6.24
N SER A 151 -21.11 15.48 7.01
CA SER A 151 -19.78 14.90 6.83
C SER A 151 -19.81 13.37 7.03
N GLY A 152 -20.45 12.89 8.09
CA GLY A 152 -20.59 11.45 8.37
C GLY A 152 -21.31 10.71 7.25
N VAL A 153 -22.45 11.23 6.79
CA VAL A 153 -23.22 10.64 5.68
C VAL A 153 -22.39 10.64 4.37
N SER A 154 -21.71 11.76 4.08
CA SER A 154 -20.86 11.87 2.89
C SER A 154 -19.73 10.85 2.88
N LEU A 155 -19.07 10.59 4.01
CA LEU A 155 -18.01 9.59 4.12
C LEU A 155 -18.52 8.18 3.80
N ILE A 156 -19.72 7.82 4.26
CA ILE A 156 -20.34 6.53 3.95
C ILE A 156 -20.62 6.41 2.45
N ILE A 157 -21.19 7.44 1.84
CA ILE A 157 -21.49 7.47 0.40
C ILE A 157 -20.20 7.37 -0.42
N ILE A 158 -19.16 8.14 -0.07
CA ILE A 158 -17.84 8.09 -0.72
C ILE A 158 -17.26 6.68 -0.66
N TYR A 159 -17.33 6.00 0.48
CA TYR A 159 -16.83 4.64 0.62
C TYR A 159 -17.57 3.65 -0.29
N ILE A 160 -18.91 3.75 -0.37
CA ILE A 160 -19.72 2.89 -1.24
C ILE A 160 -19.37 3.12 -2.72
N ILE A 161 -19.26 4.38 -3.14
CA ILE A 161 -18.88 4.75 -4.51
C ILE A 161 -17.46 4.29 -4.83
N ALA A 162 -16.49 4.53 -3.94
CA ALA A 162 -15.11 4.11 -4.10
C ALA A 162 -14.99 2.58 -4.25
N LYS A 163 -15.78 1.82 -3.50
CA LYS A 163 -15.84 0.35 -3.61
C LYS A 163 -16.37 -0.10 -4.97
N LYS A 164 -17.43 0.55 -5.50
CA LYS A 164 -17.99 0.24 -6.84
C LYS A 164 -17.00 0.61 -7.94
N ILE A 165 -16.40 1.79 -7.89
CA ILE A 165 -15.41 2.26 -8.86
C ILE A 165 -14.19 1.35 -8.86
N SER A 166 -13.67 1.00 -7.68
CA SER A 166 -12.52 0.10 -7.54
C SER A 166 -12.78 -1.27 -8.17
N LYS A 167 -14.00 -1.83 -7.97
CA LYS A 167 -14.39 -3.10 -8.61
C LYS A 167 -14.47 -2.94 -10.13
N PHE A 168 -15.11 -1.88 -10.62
CA PHE A 168 -15.27 -1.61 -12.05
C PHE A 168 -13.93 -1.46 -12.78
N ILE A 169 -12.94 -0.78 -12.16
CA ILE A 169 -11.61 -0.59 -12.76
C ILE A 169 -10.81 -1.90 -12.76
N VAL A 170 -10.93 -2.71 -11.72
CA VAL A 170 -10.10 -3.92 -11.54
C VAL A 170 -10.66 -5.13 -12.30
N GLN A 171 -11.98 -5.21 -12.47
CA GLN A 171 -12.64 -6.33 -13.13
C GLN A 171 -12.14 -6.60 -14.55
N PRO A 172 -11.98 -5.62 -15.47
CA PRO A 172 -11.46 -5.88 -16.82
C PRO A 172 -10.04 -6.44 -16.82
N VAL A 173 -9.21 -6.00 -15.84
CA VAL A 173 -7.84 -6.50 -15.68
C VAL A 173 -7.86 -7.97 -15.23
N GLU A 174 -8.76 -8.32 -14.32
CA GLU A 174 -8.95 -9.70 -13.86
C GLU A 174 -9.42 -10.61 -15.01
N GLU A 175 -10.42 -10.17 -15.77
CA GLU A 175 -10.94 -10.92 -16.93
C GLU A 175 -9.87 -11.12 -18.01
N THR A 176 -9.08 -10.09 -18.30
CA THR A 176 -7.98 -10.20 -19.28
C THR A 176 -6.92 -11.17 -18.80
N PHE A 177 -6.58 -11.15 -17.53
CA PHE A 177 -5.59 -12.03 -16.94
C PHE A 177 -6.07 -13.50 -16.94
N GLU A 178 -7.34 -13.74 -16.62
CA GLU A 178 -7.93 -15.09 -16.70
C GLU A 178 -8.03 -15.59 -18.15
N LYS A 179 -8.42 -14.75 -19.10
CA LYS A 179 -8.40 -15.09 -20.54
C LYS A 179 -7.01 -15.43 -21.03
N GLN A 180 -5.99 -14.68 -20.60
CA GLN A 180 -4.60 -14.97 -20.95
C GLN A 180 -4.13 -16.32 -20.40
N LYS A 181 -4.50 -16.65 -19.17
CA LYS A 181 -4.19 -17.97 -18.58
C LYS A 181 -4.89 -19.10 -19.35
N GLN A 182 -6.18 -18.93 -19.61
CA GLN A 182 -6.95 -19.92 -20.36
C GLN A 182 -6.34 -20.15 -21.75
N PHE A 183 -6.01 -19.08 -22.47
CA PHE A 183 -5.34 -19.17 -23.77
C PHE A 183 -4.03 -19.95 -23.71
N ILE A 184 -3.18 -19.71 -22.70
CA ILE A 184 -1.91 -20.43 -22.53
C ILE A 184 -2.18 -21.93 -22.25
N SER A 185 -3.18 -22.23 -21.40
CA SER A 185 -3.56 -23.61 -21.09
C SER A 185 -4.05 -24.35 -22.34
N ASP A 186 -4.98 -23.75 -23.06
CA ASP A 186 -5.58 -24.35 -24.26
C ASP A 186 -4.53 -24.53 -25.36
N ALA A 187 -3.72 -23.50 -25.63
CA ALA A 187 -2.64 -23.57 -26.59
C ALA A 187 -1.63 -24.69 -26.26
N SER A 188 -1.32 -24.85 -24.95
CA SER A 188 -0.40 -25.89 -24.49
C SER A 188 -0.96 -27.30 -24.74
N HIS A 189 -2.25 -27.51 -24.47
CA HIS A 189 -2.92 -28.79 -24.76
C HIS A 189 -3.00 -29.06 -26.25
N GLU A 190 -3.33 -28.06 -27.08
CA GLU A 190 -3.39 -28.18 -28.54
C GLU A 190 -2.02 -28.36 -29.21
N LEU A 191 -0.93 -27.92 -28.58
CA LEU A 191 0.44 -28.15 -29.04
C LEU A 191 0.98 -29.53 -28.65
N LYS A 192 0.55 -30.09 -27.53
CA LYS A 192 1.03 -31.38 -27.04
C LYS A 192 0.64 -32.54 -27.96
N THR A 193 -0.56 -32.52 -28.52
CA THR A 193 -1.07 -33.55 -29.41
C THR A 193 -0.27 -33.68 -30.72
N PRO A 194 -0.06 -32.60 -31.52
CA PRO A 194 0.76 -32.68 -32.73
C PRO A 194 2.23 -33.02 -32.43
N LEU A 195 2.75 -32.58 -31.28
CA LEU A 195 4.11 -32.91 -30.89
C LEU A 195 4.28 -34.40 -30.63
N ALA A 196 3.34 -35.06 -29.94
CA ALA A 196 3.33 -36.49 -29.71
C ALA A 196 3.24 -37.30 -31.04
N VAL A 197 2.50 -36.76 -32.03
CA VAL A 197 2.44 -37.37 -33.36
C VAL A 197 3.79 -37.26 -34.11
N ILE A 198 4.46 -36.10 -33.99
CA ILE A 198 5.79 -35.91 -34.58
C ILE A 198 6.81 -36.83 -33.91
N GLU A 199 6.76 -36.96 -32.57
CA GLU A 199 7.61 -37.88 -31.80
C GLU A 199 7.44 -39.32 -32.26
N ALA A 200 6.19 -39.80 -32.32
CA ALA A 200 5.89 -41.15 -32.77
C ALA A 200 6.37 -41.44 -34.21
N ASN A 201 6.22 -40.46 -35.11
CA ASN A 201 6.73 -40.61 -36.49
C ASN A 201 8.26 -40.58 -36.56
N ALA A 202 8.92 -39.79 -35.71
CA ALA A 202 10.38 -39.78 -35.62
C ALA A 202 10.92 -41.12 -35.12
N ASP A 203 10.26 -41.75 -34.14
CA ASP A 203 10.62 -43.06 -33.60
C ASP A 203 10.47 -44.15 -34.66
N VAL A 204 9.38 -44.12 -35.46
CA VAL A 204 9.19 -45.06 -36.59
C VAL A 204 10.30 -44.91 -37.64
N LEU A 205 10.61 -43.65 -38.01
CA LEU A 205 11.68 -43.37 -38.97
C LEU A 205 13.06 -43.81 -38.45
N GLU A 206 13.35 -43.67 -37.15
CA GLU A 206 14.58 -44.17 -36.55
C GLU A 206 14.66 -45.67 -36.63
N GLY A 207 13.54 -46.37 -36.46
CA GLY A 207 13.46 -47.82 -36.63
C GLY A 207 13.73 -48.30 -38.08
N GLU A 208 13.33 -47.51 -39.09
CA GLU A 208 13.52 -47.83 -40.52
C GLU A 208 14.91 -47.46 -41.05
N VAL A 209 15.41 -46.27 -40.71
CA VAL A 209 16.64 -45.68 -41.29
C VAL A 209 17.86 -45.90 -40.38
N GLY A 210 17.63 -46.29 -39.12
CA GLY A 210 18.65 -46.39 -38.08
C GLY A 210 19.03 -45.05 -37.48
N LYS A 211 19.80 -45.08 -36.38
CA LYS A 211 20.28 -43.86 -35.69
C LYS A 211 21.18 -43.03 -36.60
N ASN A 212 20.83 -41.76 -36.72
CA ASN A 212 21.64 -40.77 -37.39
C ASN A 212 21.53 -39.41 -36.72
N LYS A 213 22.50 -38.54 -36.93
CA LYS A 213 22.59 -37.24 -36.25
C LYS A 213 21.40 -36.32 -36.53
N TRP A 214 20.71 -36.49 -37.65
CA TRP A 214 19.53 -35.67 -37.99
C TRP A 214 18.33 -36.11 -37.17
N MET A 215 18.18 -37.41 -36.91
CA MET A 215 17.15 -37.96 -36.03
C MET A 215 17.38 -37.52 -34.60
N ASP A 216 18.64 -37.58 -34.11
CA ASP A 216 18.98 -37.03 -32.78
C ASP A 216 18.61 -35.56 -32.64
N TYR A 217 18.81 -34.75 -33.69
CA TYR A 217 18.40 -33.34 -33.69
C TYR A 217 16.87 -33.17 -33.60
N ILE A 218 16.11 -33.99 -34.37
CA ILE A 218 14.65 -33.94 -34.35
C ILE A 218 14.13 -34.33 -32.96
N GLN A 219 14.58 -35.46 -32.41
CA GLN A 219 14.18 -35.94 -31.09
C GLN A 219 14.53 -34.95 -29.99
N ASN A 220 15.72 -34.38 -30.01
CA ASN A 220 16.13 -33.33 -29.07
C ASN A 220 15.27 -32.07 -29.18
N GLU A 221 14.77 -31.71 -30.39
CA GLU A 221 13.89 -30.57 -30.56
C GLU A 221 12.48 -30.85 -29.99
N ILE A 222 11.95 -32.05 -30.25
CA ILE A 222 10.69 -32.54 -29.72
C ILE A 222 10.69 -32.51 -28.19
N GLN A 223 11.71 -33.09 -27.55
CA GLN A 223 11.87 -33.07 -26.08
C GLN A 223 11.95 -31.63 -25.52
N SER A 224 12.62 -30.74 -26.25
CA SER A 224 12.72 -29.35 -25.88
C SER A 224 11.37 -28.61 -25.91
N MET A 225 10.56 -28.88 -26.93
CA MET A 225 9.21 -28.34 -27.07
C MET A 225 8.27 -28.90 -25.99
N ASP A 226 8.33 -30.19 -25.70
CA ASP A 226 7.53 -30.80 -24.62
C ASP A 226 7.86 -30.18 -23.27
N LYS A 227 9.16 -30.00 -22.98
CA LYS A 227 9.59 -29.31 -21.76
C LYS A 227 9.04 -27.89 -21.69
N LEU A 228 9.09 -27.11 -22.77
CA LEU A 228 8.55 -25.73 -22.79
C LEU A 228 7.04 -25.72 -22.54
N ILE A 229 6.31 -26.62 -23.19
CA ILE A 229 4.84 -26.74 -23.03
C ILE A 229 4.51 -27.09 -21.57
N ASN A 230 5.22 -28.04 -20.96
CA ASN A 230 5.01 -28.45 -19.58
C ASN A 230 5.36 -27.32 -18.58
N GLU A 231 6.44 -26.56 -18.82
CA GLU A 231 6.80 -25.38 -18.00
C GLU A 231 5.72 -24.28 -18.10
N LEU A 232 5.14 -24.04 -19.29
CA LEU A 232 4.04 -23.08 -19.47
C LEU A 232 2.77 -23.53 -18.74
N LEU A 233 2.39 -24.81 -18.84
CA LEU A 233 1.26 -25.39 -18.12
C LEU A 233 1.45 -25.29 -16.60
N LEU A 234 2.65 -25.61 -16.10
CA LEU A 234 2.96 -25.52 -14.68
C LEU A 234 2.83 -24.08 -14.17
N LEU A 235 3.33 -23.11 -14.94
CA LEU A 235 3.21 -21.70 -14.61
C LEU A 235 1.75 -21.26 -14.46
N THR A 236 0.88 -21.70 -15.39
CA THR A 236 -0.56 -21.37 -15.32
C THR A 236 -1.26 -22.02 -14.12
N LYS A 237 -0.89 -23.29 -13.80
CA LYS A 237 -1.42 -24.00 -12.62
C LYS A 237 -1.03 -23.32 -11.30
N ILE A 238 0.23 -22.90 -11.14
CA ILE A 238 0.73 -22.25 -9.92
C ILE A 238 0.09 -20.87 -9.71
N GLU A 239 -0.22 -20.14 -10.77
CA GLU A 239 -0.87 -18.84 -10.70
C GLU A 239 -2.37 -18.92 -10.40
N ASN A 240 -2.99 -20.06 -10.50
CA ASN A 240 -4.37 -20.32 -10.07
C ASN A 240 -4.42 -20.48 -8.54
N VAL A 241 -4.82 -19.41 -7.86
CA VAL A 241 -4.94 -19.34 -6.38
C VAL A 241 -5.98 -20.34 -5.83
N ASP A 242 -6.93 -20.78 -6.66
CA ASP A 242 -8.03 -21.67 -6.25
C ASP A 242 -7.65 -23.18 -6.30
N ASN A 243 -6.50 -23.54 -6.89
CA ASN A 243 -5.96 -24.89 -6.81
C ASN A 243 -5.22 -25.07 -5.47
N ILE A 244 -5.98 -25.33 -4.41
CA ILE A 244 -5.47 -25.84 -3.14
C ILE A 244 -5.01 -27.29 -3.38
N GLN A 245 -3.77 -27.45 -3.89
CA GLN A 245 -3.12 -28.75 -3.84
C GLN A 245 -3.06 -29.19 -2.38
N GLU A 246 -3.37 -30.46 -2.11
CA GLU A 246 -3.30 -31.02 -0.77
C GLU A 246 -1.93 -30.75 -0.15
N ARG A 247 -1.94 -29.98 0.93
CA ARG A 247 -0.75 -29.80 1.78
C ARG A 247 -0.67 -30.98 2.72
N LYS A 248 0.51 -31.62 2.78
CA LYS A 248 0.79 -32.73 3.69
C LYS A 248 2.02 -32.39 4.52
N ILE A 249 2.08 -32.98 5.71
CA ILE A 249 3.31 -32.88 6.53
C ILE A 249 4.28 -33.90 6.01
N PHE A 250 5.49 -33.45 5.64
CA PHE A 250 6.57 -34.28 5.16
C PHE A 250 7.94 -33.79 5.64
N ASP A 251 8.92 -34.65 5.58
CA ASP A 251 10.31 -34.35 5.93
C ASP A 251 11.01 -33.70 4.72
N VAL A 252 11.19 -32.37 4.79
CA VAL A 252 11.84 -31.60 3.72
C VAL A 252 13.35 -31.82 3.66
N SER A 253 13.97 -32.28 4.76
CA SER A 253 15.40 -32.60 4.79
C SER A 253 15.69 -33.78 3.88
N LYS A 254 14.94 -34.87 4.03
CA LYS A 254 15.04 -36.06 3.17
C LYS A 254 14.71 -35.74 1.72
N GLU A 255 13.69 -34.92 1.49
CA GLU A 255 13.32 -34.51 0.14
C GLU A 255 14.44 -33.74 -0.55
N THR A 256 15.11 -32.87 0.20
CA THR A 256 16.25 -32.10 -0.32
C THR A 256 17.42 -33.02 -0.67
N GLU A 257 17.74 -33.98 0.18
CA GLU A 257 18.80 -34.99 -0.09
C GLU A 257 18.48 -35.83 -1.35
N MET A 258 17.23 -36.30 -1.45
CA MET A 258 16.78 -37.05 -2.65
C MET A 258 16.91 -36.22 -3.92
N THR A 259 16.49 -34.93 -3.86
CA THR A 259 16.61 -34.04 -5.02
C THR A 259 18.08 -33.78 -5.38
N ILE A 260 18.98 -33.60 -4.42
CA ILE A 260 20.41 -33.40 -4.69
C ILE A 260 21.00 -34.63 -5.39
N SER A 261 20.66 -35.85 -4.94
CA SER A 261 21.17 -37.08 -5.49
C SER A 261 20.83 -37.23 -7.00
N MET A 262 19.68 -36.72 -7.44
CA MET A 262 19.32 -36.71 -8.89
C MET A 262 20.29 -35.89 -9.74
N PHE A 263 21.04 -34.95 -9.16
CA PHE A 263 21.96 -34.08 -9.89
C PHE A 263 23.43 -34.49 -9.77
N GLU A 264 23.78 -35.54 -9.03
CA GLU A 264 25.16 -36.00 -8.83
C GLU A 264 25.83 -36.39 -10.16
N SER A 265 25.12 -37.15 -10.99
CA SER A 265 25.67 -37.56 -12.33
C SER A 265 25.94 -36.34 -13.20
N MET A 266 24.99 -35.38 -13.25
CA MET A 266 25.15 -34.15 -14.04
C MET A 266 26.33 -33.30 -13.52
N ALA A 267 26.47 -33.17 -12.20
CA ALA A 267 27.59 -32.46 -11.60
C ALA A 267 28.93 -33.12 -11.92
N TYR A 268 28.98 -34.47 -11.82
CA TYR A 268 30.16 -35.27 -12.14
C TYR A 268 30.58 -35.10 -13.61
N GLU A 269 29.64 -35.22 -14.57
CA GLU A 269 29.90 -35.06 -16.00
C GLU A 269 30.44 -33.65 -16.33
N ARG A 270 30.05 -32.64 -15.58
CA ARG A 270 30.50 -31.25 -15.74
C ARG A 270 31.77 -30.95 -14.94
N ASN A 271 32.27 -31.90 -14.18
CA ASN A 271 33.38 -31.73 -13.24
C ASN A 271 33.10 -30.59 -12.24
N VAL A 272 31.88 -30.54 -11.71
CA VAL A 272 31.43 -29.58 -10.68
C VAL A 272 31.29 -30.31 -9.35
N LYS A 273 31.90 -29.81 -8.29
CA LYS A 273 31.77 -30.38 -6.94
C LYS A 273 30.40 -30.01 -6.38
N LEU A 274 29.53 -30.98 -6.13
CA LEU A 274 28.24 -30.79 -5.48
C LEU A 274 28.32 -31.18 -3.99
N SER A 275 28.04 -30.22 -3.10
CA SER A 275 28.06 -30.46 -1.64
C SER A 275 26.79 -29.94 -1.00
N SER A 276 26.46 -30.42 0.20
CA SER A 276 25.26 -30.04 0.91
C SER A 276 25.50 -29.81 2.41
N LYS A 277 24.70 -28.89 2.99
CA LYS A 277 24.61 -28.66 4.44
C LYS A 277 23.13 -28.63 4.80
N ILE A 278 22.59 -29.76 5.21
CA ILE A 278 21.16 -29.93 5.44
C ILE A 278 20.93 -30.14 6.95
N GLN A 279 20.10 -29.28 7.53
CA GLN A 279 19.59 -29.50 8.89
C GLN A 279 18.61 -30.68 8.85
N GLU A 280 18.83 -31.68 9.67
CA GLU A 280 18.04 -32.90 9.71
C GLU A 280 16.64 -32.68 10.32
N ASN A 281 15.70 -33.57 9.95
CA ASN A 281 14.37 -33.72 10.55
C ASN A 281 13.51 -32.44 10.53
N ILE A 282 13.59 -31.66 9.46
CA ILE A 282 12.69 -30.49 9.29
C ILE A 282 11.36 -30.96 8.70
N MET A 283 10.31 -30.93 9.54
CA MET A 283 8.94 -31.24 9.09
C MET A 283 8.26 -29.95 8.64
N VAL A 284 7.64 -30.00 7.46
CA VAL A 284 6.91 -28.86 6.84
C VAL A 284 5.51 -29.29 6.39
N ASN A 285 4.54 -28.35 6.45
CA ASN A 285 3.22 -28.53 5.92
C ASN A 285 3.15 -27.87 4.53
N GLY A 286 3.30 -28.67 3.49
CA GLY A 286 3.40 -28.19 2.12
C GLY A 286 3.06 -29.23 1.06
N ASN A 287 3.35 -28.91 -0.18
CA ASN A 287 3.35 -29.86 -1.29
C ASN A 287 4.80 -30.22 -1.61
N LYS A 288 5.09 -31.53 -1.63
CA LYS A 288 6.42 -32.07 -1.88
C LYS A 288 6.95 -31.67 -3.26
N GLU A 289 6.10 -31.75 -4.28
CA GLU A 289 6.42 -31.40 -5.66
C GLU A 289 6.82 -29.93 -5.83
N ASP A 290 6.19 -29.02 -5.07
CA ASP A 290 6.54 -27.60 -5.08
C ASP A 290 7.98 -27.37 -4.59
N ILE A 291 8.38 -28.06 -3.53
CA ILE A 291 9.74 -27.94 -2.94
C ILE A 291 10.78 -28.59 -3.86
N GLU A 292 10.49 -29.79 -4.35
CA GLU A 292 11.33 -30.48 -5.34
C GLU A 292 11.56 -29.61 -6.58
N HIS A 293 10.51 -28.95 -7.07
CA HIS A 293 10.62 -28.09 -8.24
C HIS A 293 11.48 -26.82 -7.98
N ILE A 294 11.36 -26.20 -6.81
CA ILE A 294 12.21 -25.08 -6.40
C ILE A 294 13.67 -25.53 -6.37
N LEU A 295 13.96 -26.64 -5.67
CA LEU A 295 15.31 -27.16 -5.49
C LEU A 295 15.93 -27.56 -6.82
N SER A 296 15.23 -28.37 -7.63
CA SER A 296 15.72 -28.85 -8.93
C SER A 296 16.02 -27.70 -9.88
N THR A 297 15.15 -26.67 -9.92
CA THR A 297 15.37 -25.49 -10.75
C THR A 297 16.63 -24.73 -10.33
N LEU A 298 16.85 -24.54 -9.02
CA LEU A 298 18.00 -23.80 -8.53
C LEU A 298 19.30 -24.59 -8.65
N ILE A 299 19.28 -25.91 -8.40
CA ILE A 299 20.43 -26.79 -8.52
C ILE A 299 20.85 -26.94 -9.97
N ASP A 300 19.88 -27.19 -10.90
CA ASP A 300 20.15 -27.25 -12.34
C ASP A 300 20.78 -25.96 -12.86
N ASN A 301 20.23 -24.81 -12.41
CA ASN A 301 20.78 -23.52 -12.78
C ASN A 301 22.20 -23.32 -12.23
N ALA A 302 22.47 -23.70 -10.98
CA ALA A 302 23.75 -23.58 -10.33
C ALA A 302 24.83 -24.42 -11.04
N ILE A 303 24.57 -25.72 -11.25
CA ILE A 303 25.52 -26.63 -11.91
C ILE A 303 25.86 -26.14 -13.32
N LYS A 304 24.85 -25.67 -14.07
CA LYS A 304 25.06 -25.22 -15.45
C LYS A 304 25.83 -23.91 -15.58
N HIS A 305 25.78 -23.06 -14.56
CA HIS A 305 26.48 -21.76 -14.53
C HIS A 305 27.82 -21.80 -13.77
N THR A 306 28.18 -22.93 -13.18
CA THR A 306 29.46 -23.16 -12.52
C THR A 306 30.49 -23.61 -13.53
N GLU A 307 31.69 -23.06 -13.48
CA GLU A 307 32.82 -23.47 -14.29
C GLU A 307 33.39 -24.84 -13.80
N SER A 308 33.98 -25.63 -14.69
CA SER A 308 34.60 -26.91 -14.34
C SER A 308 35.66 -26.71 -13.23
N GLY A 309 35.64 -27.58 -12.24
CA GLY A 309 36.52 -27.55 -11.07
C GLY A 309 35.98 -26.76 -9.87
N ASN A 310 34.90 -25.99 -10.07
CA ASN A 310 34.29 -25.16 -9.02
C ASN A 310 33.17 -25.90 -8.28
N GLU A 311 32.63 -25.27 -7.21
CA GLU A 311 31.70 -25.88 -6.26
C GLU A 311 30.29 -25.30 -6.33
N VAL A 312 29.28 -26.18 -6.15
CA VAL A 312 27.91 -25.86 -5.84
C VAL A 312 27.55 -26.37 -4.45
N ILE A 313 26.98 -25.52 -3.60
CA ILE A 313 26.61 -25.85 -2.21
C ILE A 313 25.12 -25.65 -2.02
N VAL A 314 24.40 -26.68 -1.57
CA VAL A 314 22.98 -26.60 -1.20
C VAL A 314 22.86 -26.57 0.32
N GLU A 315 22.25 -25.52 0.85
CA GLU A 315 22.03 -25.38 2.29
C GLU A 315 20.52 -25.34 2.59
N LEU A 316 20.12 -26.10 3.63
CA LEU A 316 18.74 -26.11 4.14
C LEU A 316 18.77 -25.91 5.65
N SER A 317 18.00 -24.95 6.12
CA SER A 317 17.83 -24.66 7.55
C SER A 317 16.43 -24.18 7.87
N LYS A 318 16.04 -24.30 9.14
CA LYS A 318 14.79 -23.73 9.65
C LYS A 318 15.11 -22.72 10.75
N GLU A 319 14.63 -21.49 10.57
CA GLU A 319 14.72 -20.42 11.55
C GLU A 319 13.30 -20.00 11.97
N LYS A 320 12.93 -20.26 13.23
CA LYS A 320 11.58 -20.01 13.77
C LYS A 320 10.50 -20.68 12.88
N ASN A 321 9.73 -19.90 12.14
CA ASN A 321 8.65 -20.33 11.24
C ASN A 321 9.02 -20.20 9.75
N GLU A 322 10.29 -20.00 9.42
CA GLU A 322 10.75 -19.89 8.04
C GLU A 322 11.67 -21.06 7.67
N LEU A 323 11.39 -21.68 6.55
CA LEU A 323 12.31 -22.58 5.87
C LEU A 323 13.22 -21.77 4.97
N ILE A 324 14.52 -21.94 5.13
CA ILE A 324 15.54 -21.24 4.34
C ILE A 324 16.25 -22.26 3.47
N ILE A 325 16.17 -22.08 2.16
CA ILE A 325 16.90 -22.83 1.15
C ILE A 325 17.92 -21.89 0.50
N GLN A 326 19.19 -22.29 0.44
CA GLN A 326 20.21 -21.55 -0.27
C GLN A 326 20.93 -22.49 -1.24
N VAL A 327 21.00 -22.08 -2.51
CA VAL A 327 21.83 -22.73 -3.50
C VAL A 327 22.91 -21.74 -3.89
N LYS A 328 24.17 -22.11 -3.63
CA LYS A 328 25.35 -21.28 -3.86
C LYS A 328 26.15 -21.91 -4.98
N ASN A 329 26.52 -21.12 -5.95
CA ASN A 329 27.43 -21.56 -7.01
C ASN A 329 28.61 -20.60 -7.12
N GLU A 330 29.80 -21.18 -7.12
CA GLU A 330 31.04 -20.43 -7.35
C GLU A 330 31.09 -19.93 -8.79
N GLY A 331 31.41 -18.62 -8.97
CA GLY A 331 31.45 -18.05 -10.30
C GLY A 331 31.25 -16.54 -10.33
N LYS A 332 30.91 -16.03 -11.51
CA LYS A 332 30.79 -14.60 -11.77
C LYS A 332 29.53 -13.99 -11.11
N GLU A 333 29.69 -12.76 -10.65
CA GLU A 333 28.59 -11.97 -10.09
C GLU A 333 27.51 -11.69 -11.14
N ILE A 334 26.24 -11.85 -10.75
CA ILE A 334 25.10 -11.35 -11.54
C ILE A 334 24.97 -9.84 -11.30
N PRO A 335 25.07 -8.99 -12.36
CA PRO A 335 24.97 -7.56 -12.22
C PRO A 335 23.71 -7.13 -11.48
N GLU A 336 23.81 -6.15 -10.60
CA GLU A 336 22.70 -5.72 -9.70
C GLU A 336 21.42 -5.40 -10.48
N LYS A 337 21.54 -4.73 -11.63
CA LYS A 337 20.41 -4.38 -12.51
C LYS A 337 19.68 -5.62 -13.09
N GLU A 338 20.35 -6.76 -13.13
CA GLU A 338 19.82 -8.01 -13.69
C GLU A 338 19.19 -8.91 -12.60
N ARG A 339 19.59 -8.76 -11.32
CA ARG A 339 19.16 -9.63 -10.21
C ARG A 339 17.65 -9.73 -10.01
N LYS A 340 16.88 -8.70 -10.40
CA LYS A 340 15.41 -8.74 -10.39
C LYS A 340 14.83 -9.34 -11.65
N LYS A 341 15.48 -9.08 -12.80
CA LYS A 341 15.00 -9.48 -14.12
C LYS A 341 15.15 -10.97 -14.39
N ILE A 342 16.17 -11.63 -13.83
CA ILE A 342 16.37 -13.08 -14.03
C ILE A 342 15.18 -13.93 -13.55
N PHE A 343 14.27 -13.37 -12.77
CA PHE A 343 13.02 -13.98 -12.34
C PHE A 343 11.80 -13.58 -13.20
N GLU A 344 12.02 -12.84 -14.29
CA GLU A 344 10.97 -12.52 -15.26
C GLU A 344 10.88 -13.64 -16.30
N ARG A 345 9.69 -13.83 -16.86
CA ARG A 345 9.44 -14.88 -17.85
C ARG A 345 10.25 -14.62 -19.13
N PHE A 346 10.83 -15.64 -19.71
CA PHE A 346 11.63 -15.58 -20.94
C PHE A 346 12.89 -14.70 -20.85
N TYR A 347 13.24 -14.24 -19.64
CA TYR A 347 14.41 -13.40 -19.46
C TYR A 347 15.70 -14.23 -19.38
N ARG A 348 16.74 -13.77 -20.09
CA ARG A 348 18.10 -14.34 -20.10
C ARG A 348 19.10 -13.18 -20.16
N ILE A 349 20.18 -13.27 -19.37
CA ILE A 349 21.27 -12.26 -19.35
C ILE A 349 22.00 -12.28 -20.70
N ASP A 350 22.35 -13.47 -21.19
CA ASP A 350 23.04 -13.68 -22.47
C ASP A 350 22.10 -14.31 -23.50
N LYS A 351 21.68 -13.52 -24.50
CA LYS A 351 20.87 -14.00 -25.63
C LYS A 351 21.70 -14.77 -26.69
N SER A 352 23.04 -14.65 -26.67
CA SER A 352 23.94 -15.08 -27.72
C SER A 352 24.75 -16.35 -27.41
N ARG A 353 24.87 -16.75 -26.14
CA ARG A 353 25.65 -17.94 -25.77
C ARG A 353 24.83 -19.22 -25.87
N ASN A 354 25.29 -20.08 -26.75
CA ASN A 354 24.89 -21.48 -26.98
C ASN A 354 23.41 -21.74 -27.33
N ARG A 355 23.12 -21.79 -28.64
CA ARG A 355 21.93 -22.44 -29.19
C ARG A 355 21.81 -23.92 -28.74
N ASN A 356 22.90 -24.53 -28.27
CA ASN A 356 22.92 -25.94 -27.82
C ASN A 356 22.33 -26.15 -26.40
N GLU A 357 22.22 -25.10 -25.56
CA GLU A 357 21.53 -25.21 -24.28
C GLU A 357 20.13 -24.57 -24.40
N LYS A 358 19.14 -25.40 -24.77
CA LYS A 358 17.74 -25.01 -24.99
C LYS A 358 17.06 -24.61 -23.69
N ARG A 359 17.28 -23.36 -23.23
CA ARG A 359 16.65 -22.79 -22.04
C ARG A 359 15.72 -21.68 -22.43
N TYR A 360 14.48 -21.79 -22.01
CA TYR A 360 13.42 -20.81 -22.32
C TYR A 360 13.31 -19.66 -21.34
N GLY A 361 14.05 -19.65 -20.23
CA GLY A 361 14.00 -18.59 -19.20
C GLY A 361 12.73 -18.63 -18.37
N LEU A 362 12.11 -19.79 -18.20
CA LEU A 362 10.88 -19.97 -17.42
C LEU A 362 11.15 -20.52 -16.02
N GLY A 363 12.16 -21.36 -15.82
CA GLY A 363 12.41 -22.06 -14.55
C GLY A 363 12.46 -21.12 -13.32
N LEU A 364 13.31 -20.07 -13.35
CA LEU A 364 13.39 -19.13 -12.24
C LEU A 364 12.09 -18.34 -12.01
N ALA A 365 11.31 -18.05 -13.05
CA ALA A 365 10.01 -17.43 -12.94
C ALA A 365 8.99 -18.34 -12.27
N ILE A 366 9.03 -19.64 -12.60
CA ILE A 366 8.21 -20.68 -11.97
C ILE A 366 8.60 -20.83 -10.50
N ALA A 367 9.90 -20.98 -10.19
CA ALA A 367 10.38 -21.05 -8.81
C ALA A 367 9.91 -19.85 -7.99
N LYS A 368 9.99 -18.62 -8.53
CA LYS A 368 9.49 -17.41 -7.87
C LYS A 368 7.98 -17.44 -7.64
N SER A 369 7.20 -17.95 -8.60
CA SER A 369 5.74 -18.07 -8.47
C SER A 369 5.37 -19.10 -7.40
N THR A 370 6.08 -20.25 -7.35
CA THR A 370 5.93 -21.28 -6.32
C THR A 370 6.27 -20.74 -4.93
N VAL A 371 7.39 -20.02 -4.78
CA VAL A 371 7.79 -19.36 -3.52
C VAL A 371 6.71 -18.39 -3.03
N LYS A 372 6.09 -17.61 -3.92
CA LYS A 372 4.99 -16.71 -3.58
C LYS A 372 3.74 -17.42 -3.06
N LYS A 373 3.44 -18.63 -3.51
CA LYS A 373 2.34 -19.47 -3.01
C LYS A 373 2.48 -19.77 -1.51
N TYR A 374 3.73 -19.81 -1.01
CA TYR A 374 4.07 -19.99 0.41
C TYR A 374 4.31 -18.66 1.15
N ASN A 375 3.84 -17.53 0.64
CA ASN A 375 4.11 -16.19 1.17
C ASN A 375 5.62 -15.90 1.37
N GLY A 376 6.44 -16.63 0.62
CA GLY A 376 7.88 -16.58 0.68
C GLY A 376 8.50 -15.50 -0.21
N ASN A 377 9.83 -15.44 -0.15
CA ASN A 377 10.64 -14.56 -0.98
C ASN A 377 11.85 -15.31 -1.56
N ILE A 378 12.18 -15.02 -2.82
CA ILE A 378 13.41 -15.49 -3.48
C ILE A 378 14.25 -14.30 -3.90
N LYS A 379 15.54 -14.35 -3.63
CA LYS A 379 16.51 -13.32 -4.03
C LYS A 379 17.84 -13.92 -4.40
N VAL A 380 18.61 -13.20 -5.20
CA VAL A 380 19.99 -13.54 -5.53
C VAL A 380 20.94 -12.53 -4.89
N LEU A 381 22.02 -13.03 -4.31
CA LEU A 381 23.09 -12.29 -3.64
C LEU A 381 24.42 -12.72 -4.25
N TYR A 382 25.46 -11.91 -4.05
CA TYR A 382 26.83 -12.30 -4.33
C TYR A 382 27.68 -12.05 -3.10
N LYS A 383 28.40 -13.06 -2.65
CA LYS A 383 29.26 -12.97 -1.48
C LYS A 383 30.38 -14.01 -1.54
N ASP A 384 31.58 -13.62 -1.19
CA ASP A 384 32.76 -14.49 -1.06
C ASP A 384 33.05 -15.37 -2.31
N GLY A 385 32.81 -14.81 -3.52
CA GLY A 385 33.01 -15.53 -4.79
C GLY A 385 31.82 -16.39 -5.22
N PHE A 386 30.73 -16.43 -4.44
CA PHE A 386 29.54 -17.22 -4.73
C PHE A 386 28.35 -16.36 -5.12
N THR A 387 27.67 -16.76 -6.18
CA THR A 387 26.28 -16.36 -6.47
C THR A 387 25.36 -17.23 -5.62
N ILE A 388 24.49 -16.58 -4.80
CA ILE A 388 23.66 -17.26 -3.81
C ILE A 388 22.17 -16.99 -4.13
N PHE A 389 21.45 -18.04 -4.53
CA PHE A 389 20.00 -18.00 -4.59
C PHE A 389 19.44 -18.35 -3.22
N LYS A 390 18.81 -17.38 -2.56
CA LYS A 390 18.22 -17.55 -1.22
C LYS A 390 16.70 -17.51 -1.30
N VAL A 391 16.07 -18.58 -0.84
CA VAL A 391 14.61 -18.74 -0.75
C VAL A 391 14.23 -18.78 0.72
N ASN A 392 13.24 -18.01 1.11
CA ASN A 392 12.59 -18.06 2.42
C ASN A 392 11.12 -18.43 2.21
N LEU A 393 10.63 -19.50 2.84
CA LEU A 393 9.23 -19.94 2.81
C LEU A 393 8.62 -19.86 4.21
N GLN A 394 7.39 -19.38 4.31
CA GLN A 394 6.62 -19.47 5.56
C GLN A 394 5.92 -20.84 5.62
N ILE A 395 6.25 -21.62 6.64
CA ILE A 395 5.83 -23.02 6.81
C ILE A 395 5.19 -23.25 8.18
#